data_f37d499c3c82275bab1edf63e288db5e
#
_entry.id   f37d499c3c82275bab1edf63e288db5e
#
_cell.length_a   1.000
_cell.length_b   1.000
_cell.length_c   1.000
_cell.angle_alpha   90.00
_cell.angle_beta   90.00
_cell.angle_gamma   90.00
#
_symmetry.space_group_name_H-M   'P 1'
#
loop_
_entity.id
_entity.type
_entity.pdbx_description
1 polymer ?
#
loop_
_entity_poly.entity_id
_entity_poly.type
_entity_poly.pdbx_seq_one_letter_code
_entity_poly.pdbx_strand_id
1 'polypeptide(L)'
;MELSLIPSRDNLKHIRLNAKQLRIYRVCLNESVEAPFQYFDPTLEVTQSDEDKRDLETYSENHVSGCNLTDPDQNGGELNIKIPSEAFQQGLVAEGKVLKVSVEFSLEDPKGGVHFVVPEGGDGTASLAERAAHMYTYGHENCARLWFPCIDTTSEPCTWKLEFTVEESMTAVSCGELLETVYTPDMRRKTFHYYVANPTAAPNIALVVGPFQVYVDPAMHEVTHFCLPHLLPVLKNTVRQLYEVFEYYETILATQFPFTCYKQVFVDQLFQEVCHYSTLSVYSTNILHSSAVIDQTYESRKLLALGLAAQFFGCYVSTEKWSDRWIKKGIPLYLMGLWVKKTFGNNEYRDLVHQHMYTVVKFEEKYGGIILDSSQKPQAQVSMRGEASRNPEIEHNAFYFPVENLQTCSPEYLYVMEKKAHLVIRMLEHRLGQEQLLQVLNKLLSLANNARTVKGDPKAWSSMVWNTNTFTKSIFTVTGKDMMVFMDQWVRMGGHAKFHMTFVFNRKRNTVELVINQDAANQGVRGVRKYVGPVKVALQELDGQFPHTFQVEHVHSKHDITCHSKSRRNKKKKIPLVTNEEVDMDLSAMDDSPVLWIRLDPDFTLIRYNQRLL
;
A
#
# COMPACT_ATOMS: atom_id res chain seq x y z
N MET A 1 -23.75 -12.84 13.06
CA MET A 1 -22.32 -13.14 12.87
C MET A 1 -21.84 -14.00 14.02
N GLU A 2 -21.02 -15.01 13.77
CA GLU A 2 -20.38 -15.85 14.79
C GLU A 2 -18.86 -15.73 14.69
N LEU A 3 -18.20 -15.54 15.83
CA LEU A 3 -16.75 -15.47 15.98
C LEU A 3 -16.27 -16.62 16.86
N SER A 4 -15.26 -17.35 16.41
CA SER A 4 -14.56 -18.34 17.23
C SER A 4 -13.26 -17.73 17.75
N LEU A 5 -13.19 -17.45 19.03
CA LEU A 5 -12.06 -16.83 19.71
C LEU A 5 -11.32 -17.86 20.55
N ILE A 6 -10.00 -17.73 20.65
CA ILE A 6 -9.16 -18.55 21.54
C ILE A 6 -8.56 -17.61 22.59
N PRO A 7 -9.04 -17.65 23.85
CA PRO A 7 -8.49 -16.84 24.91
C PRO A 7 -7.02 -17.20 25.17
N SER A 8 -6.17 -16.19 25.32
CA SER A 8 -4.76 -16.35 25.69
C SER A 8 -4.52 -16.37 27.21
N ARG A 9 -5.59 -16.20 28.01
CA ARG A 9 -5.56 -16.16 29.48
C ARG A 9 -6.88 -16.67 30.06
N ASP A 10 -6.84 -17.31 31.22
CA ASP A 10 -8.04 -17.82 31.92
C ASP A 10 -8.97 -16.72 32.47
N ASN A 11 -8.45 -15.53 32.70
CA ASN A 11 -9.19 -14.43 33.37
C ASN A 11 -9.71 -13.37 32.40
N LEU A 12 -10.17 -13.77 31.23
CA LEU A 12 -10.74 -12.85 30.25
C LEU A 12 -12.09 -12.33 30.76
N LYS A 13 -12.16 -11.04 31.11
CA LYS A 13 -13.38 -10.40 31.63
C LYS A 13 -14.17 -9.66 30.56
N HIS A 14 -13.51 -9.21 29.52
CA HIS A 14 -14.08 -8.39 28.45
C HIS A 14 -13.57 -8.84 27.09
N ILE A 15 -14.46 -8.80 26.10
CA ILE A 15 -14.10 -8.94 24.69
C ILE A 15 -14.43 -7.60 24.04
N ARG A 16 -13.44 -7.03 23.35
CA ARG A 16 -13.61 -5.76 22.63
C ARG A 16 -13.61 -6.03 21.12
N LEU A 17 -14.62 -5.53 20.44
CA LEU A 17 -14.74 -5.58 18.98
C LEU A 17 -14.88 -4.17 18.44
N ASN A 18 -14.43 -3.99 17.23
CA ASN A 18 -14.67 -2.78 16.47
C ASN A 18 -16.03 -2.89 15.79
N ALA A 19 -16.88 -1.90 16.04
CA ALA A 19 -18.20 -1.78 15.44
C ALA A 19 -18.59 -0.30 15.43
N LYS A 20 -19.03 0.22 14.29
CA LYS A 20 -19.40 1.63 14.16
C LYS A 20 -20.64 1.74 13.28
N GLN A 21 -21.58 2.62 13.63
CA GLN A 21 -22.87 2.84 12.96
C GLN A 21 -23.82 1.61 12.92
N LEU A 22 -23.45 0.50 13.51
CA LEU A 22 -24.26 -0.71 13.57
C LEU A 22 -25.25 -0.63 14.72
N ARG A 23 -26.40 -1.26 14.57
CA ARG A 23 -27.36 -1.48 15.66
C ARG A 23 -27.17 -2.90 16.17
N ILE A 24 -26.64 -3.04 17.39
CA ILE A 24 -26.44 -4.34 18.04
C ILE A 24 -27.67 -4.70 18.85
N TYR A 25 -28.24 -5.88 18.60
CA TYR A 25 -29.44 -6.35 19.29
C TYR A 25 -29.12 -7.32 20.41
N ARG A 26 -28.20 -8.26 20.16
CA ARG A 26 -27.93 -9.35 21.06
C ARG A 26 -26.51 -9.87 20.89
N VAL A 27 -25.90 -10.26 22.02
CA VAL A 27 -24.62 -10.96 22.05
C VAL A 27 -24.77 -12.21 22.89
N CYS A 28 -24.37 -13.38 22.35
CA CYS A 28 -24.41 -14.66 23.06
C CYS A 28 -23.04 -15.35 23.03
N LEU A 29 -22.71 -16.02 24.14
CA LEU A 29 -21.53 -16.86 24.29
C LEU A 29 -21.94 -18.33 24.17
N ASN A 30 -21.30 -19.08 23.27
CA ASN A 30 -21.56 -20.51 22.99
C ASN A 30 -23.05 -20.82 22.79
N GLU A 31 -23.81 -19.89 22.18
CA GLU A 31 -25.23 -20.02 21.88
C GLU A 31 -26.16 -20.15 23.12
N SER A 32 -25.60 -20.23 24.33
CA SER A 32 -26.33 -20.55 25.55
C SER A 32 -26.38 -19.41 26.57
N VAL A 33 -25.36 -18.57 26.63
CA VAL A 33 -25.25 -17.51 27.65
C VAL A 33 -25.32 -16.15 26.99
N GLU A 34 -26.35 -15.37 27.32
CA GLU A 34 -26.45 -13.98 26.88
C GLU A 34 -25.44 -13.10 27.63
N ALA A 35 -24.64 -12.35 26.87
CA ALA A 35 -23.60 -11.50 27.42
C ALA A 35 -24.03 -10.02 27.37
N PRO A 36 -23.98 -9.31 28.53
CA PRO A 36 -24.21 -7.88 28.52
C PRO A 36 -23.08 -7.17 27.78
N PHE A 37 -23.44 -6.16 27.02
CA PHE A 37 -22.48 -5.38 26.23
C PHE A 37 -22.74 -3.87 26.41
N GLN A 38 -21.67 -3.11 26.18
CA GLN A 38 -21.71 -1.67 26.05
C GLN A 38 -21.23 -1.31 24.65
N TYR A 39 -22.05 -0.57 23.94
CA TYR A 39 -21.74 -0.09 22.59
C TYR A 39 -21.62 1.43 22.62
N PHE A 40 -20.42 1.93 22.39
CA PHE A 40 -20.08 3.34 22.56
C PHE A 40 -18.96 3.75 21.59
N ASP A 41 -19.18 4.82 20.84
CA ASP A 41 -18.17 5.41 19.95
C ASP A 41 -17.64 6.72 20.55
N PRO A 42 -16.47 6.72 21.16
CA PRO A 42 -15.89 7.90 21.78
C PRO A 42 -15.53 9.00 20.78
N THR A 43 -15.40 8.66 19.48
CA THR A 43 -15.10 9.66 18.44
C THR A 43 -16.29 10.56 18.11
N LEU A 44 -17.51 10.16 18.48
CA LEU A 44 -18.73 10.97 18.31
C LEU A 44 -18.94 11.98 19.45
N GLU A 45 -18.32 11.78 20.60
CA GLU A 45 -18.48 12.63 21.79
C GLU A 45 -17.39 13.67 21.98
N VAL A 46 -16.54 13.86 20.99
CA VAL A 46 -15.42 14.82 21.01
C VAL A 46 -15.85 16.25 21.40
N THR A 47 -17.12 16.61 21.15
CA THR A 47 -17.69 17.93 21.44
C THR A 47 -18.32 18.05 22.83
N GLN A 48 -18.42 16.99 23.60
CA GLN A 48 -19.08 16.97 24.92
C GLN A 48 -18.14 17.30 26.10
N SER A 49 -16.88 17.63 25.81
CA SER A 49 -15.94 18.07 26.84
C SER A 49 -16.34 19.44 27.40
N ASP A 50 -16.07 19.65 28.68
CA ASP A 50 -16.36 20.81 29.53
C ASP A 50 -16.68 22.10 28.79
N GLU A 51 -17.83 22.67 29.05
CA GLU A 51 -18.40 23.85 28.37
C GLU A 51 -17.47 25.08 28.31
N ASP A 52 -16.39 25.08 29.11
CA ASP A 52 -15.48 26.23 29.26
C ASP A 52 -14.29 26.24 28.30
N LYS A 53 -13.98 25.14 27.59
CA LYS A 53 -12.85 25.06 26.66
C LYS A 53 -13.26 24.58 25.28
N ARG A 54 -13.66 25.51 24.42
CA ARG A 54 -14.04 25.25 23.02
C ARG A 54 -12.96 25.75 22.04
N ASP A 55 -11.74 25.26 22.17
CA ASP A 55 -10.66 25.54 21.24
C ASP A 55 -10.30 24.31 20.37
N LEU A 56 -9.62 24.57 19.25
CA LEU A 56 -9.24 23.52 18.29
C LEU A 56 -8.25 22.53 18.90
N GLU A 57 -7.42 22.93 19.85
CA GLU A 57 -6.44 22.08 20.50
C GLU A 57 -7.14 21.03 21.38
N THR A 58 -8.08 21.46 22.21
CA THR A 58 -8.90 20.58 23.04
C THR A 58 -9.70 19.57 22.20
N TYR A 59 -10.31 20.03 21.09
CA TYR A 59 -11.02 19.13 20.19
C TYR A 59 -10.08 18.12 19.50
N SER A 60 -8.90 18.54 19.10
CA SER A 60 -7.90 17.67 18.50
C SER A 60 -7.42 16.60 19.49
N GLU A 61 -7.10 16.99 20.72
CA GLU A 61 -6.69 16.08 21.80
C GLU A 61 -7.78 15.05 22.13
N ASN A 62 -9.02 15.50 22.26
CA ASN A 62 -10.16 14.62 22.53
C ASN A 62 -10.41 13.66 21.37
N HIS A 63 -10.28 14.13 20.13
CA HIS A 63 -10.40 13.27 18.94
C HIS A 63 -9.31 12.21 18.91
N VAL A 64 -8.04 12.58 19.11
CA VAL A 64 -6.93 11.61 19.16
C VAL A 64 -7.10 10.62 20.30
N SER A 65 -7.54 11.08 21.49
CA SER A 65 -7.84 10.19 22.62
C SER A 65 -8.97 9.20 22.29
N GLY A 66 -10.05 9.68 21.68
CA GLY A 66 -11.15 8.83 21.20
C GLY A 66 -10.71 7.80 20.18
N CYS A 67 -9.87 8.19 19.22
CA CYS A 67 -9.29 7.28 18.23
C CYS A 67 -8.43 6.18 18.89
N ASN A 68 -7.62 6.54 19.88
CA ASN A 68 -6.77 5.59 20.59
C ASN A 68 -7.59 4.55 21.39
N LEU A 69 -8.73 4.96 21.97
CA LEU A 69 -9.63 4.05 22.70
C LEU A 69 -10.27 3.00 21.79
N THR A 70 -10.42 3.29 20.52
CA THR A 70 -11.01 2.38 19.51
C THR A 70 -9.96 1.75 18.58
N ASP A 71 -8.68 2.01 18.82
CA ASP A 71 -7.59 1.46 18.01
C ASP A 71 -7.42 -0.05 18.30
N PRO A 72 -7.64 -0.93 17.30
CA PRO A 72 -7.49 -2.36 17.47
C PRO A 72 -6.04 -2.79 17.75
N ASP A 73 -5.05 -2.04 17.28
CA ASP A 73 -3.63 -2.30 17.55
C ASP A 73 -3.29 -2.09 19.04
N GLN A 74 -4.14 -1.35 19.77
CA GLN A 74 -4.08 -1.14 21.22
C GLN A 74 -5.13 -1.95 22.01
N ASN A 75 -5.73 -2.96 21.39
CA ASN A 75 -6.85 -3.73 21.93
C ASN A 75 -8.07 -2.85 22.30
N GLY A 76 -8.30 -1.78 21.54
CA GLY A 76 -9.46 -0.90 21.64
C GLY A 76 -10.66 -1.42 20.86
N GLY A 77 -11.83 -0.84 21.10
CA GLY A 77 -13.03 -1.15 20.31
C GLY A 77 -14.27 -0.45 20.86
N GLU A 78 -15.21 -0.18 19.99
CA GLU A 78 -16.48 0.48 20.30
C GLU A 78 -17.49 -0.46 20.97
N LEU A 79 -17.42 -1.76 20.71
CA LEU A 79 -18.28 -2.79 21.31
C LEU A 79 -17.52 -3.54 22.38
N ASN A 80 -17.87 -3.32 23.65
CA ASN A 80 -17.27 -3.96 24.81
C ASN A 80 -18.25 -4.98 25.38
N ILE A 81 -17.96 -6.26 25.24
CA ILE A 81 -18.77 -7.39 25.68
C ILE A 81 -18.22 -7.84 27.04
N LYS A 82 -19.03 -7.78 28.07
CA LYS A 82 -18.67 -8.26 29.41
C LYS A 82 -18.99 -9.74 29.53
N ILE A 83 -18.02 -10.53 29.96
CA ILE A 83 -18.22 -11.96 30.20
C ILE A 83 -18.96 -12.14 31.54
N PRO A 84 -20.17 -12.73 31.55
CA PRO A 84 -20.95 -12.93 32.76
C PRO A 84 -20.36 -14.03 33.65
N SER A 85 -20.66 -13.98 34.93
CA SER A 85 -20.19 -14.97 35.91
C SER A 85 -20.63 -16.40 35.61
N GLU A 86 -21.78 -16.55 34.98
CA GLU A 86 -22.30 -17.85 34.51
C GLU A 86 -21.37 -18.53 33.49
N ALA A 87 -20.78 -17.76 32.59
CA ALA A 87 -19.83 -18.29 31.59
C ALA A 87 -18.57 -18.87 32.27
N PHE A 88 -18.10 -18.26 33.35
CA PHE A 88 -16.99 -18.81 34.16
C PHE A 88 -17.40 -20.06 34.93
N GLN A 89 -18.59 -20.06 35.54
CA GLN A 89 -19.12 -21.22 36.27
C GLN A 89 -19.31 -22.44 35.35
N GLN A 90 -19.72 -22.21 34.13
CA GLN A 90 -19.86 -23.25 33.10
C GLN A 90 -18.51 -23.66 32.46
N GLY A 91 -17.41 -23.03 32.82
CA GLY A 91 -16.09 -23.31 32.25
C GLY A 91 -16.00 -23.03 30.76
N LEU A 92 -16.76 -22.04 30.28
CA LEU A 92 -16.75 -21.66 28.86
C LEU A 92 -15.49 -20.86 28.49
N VAL A 93 -14.93 -20.12 29.44
CA VAL A 93 -13.75 -19.26 29.23
C VAL A 93 -12.54 -19.88 29.92
N ALA A 94 -11.64 -20.43 29.11
CA ALA A 94 -10.37 -20.98 29.59
C ALA A 94 -9.29 -20.75 28.53
N GLU A 95 -8.04 -20.64 28.95
CA GLU A 95 -6.90 -20.49 28.04
C GLU A 95 -6.86 -21.64 27.03
N GLY A 96 -6.70 -21.30 25.75
CA GLY A 96 -6.62 -22.28 24.65
C GLY A 96 -7.96 -22.94 24.25
N LYS A 97 -9.06 -22.69 24.97
CA LYS A 97 -10.38 -23.25 24.63
C LYS A 97 -11.13 -22.30 23.68
N VAL A 98 -11.75 -22.85 22.64
CA VAL A 98 -12.55 -22.06 21.71
C VAL A 98 -13.80 -21.51 22.40
N LEU A 99 -13.96 -20.20 22.37
CA LEU A 99 -15.13 -19.45 22.80
C LEU A 99 -15.85 -18.91 21.57
N LYS A 100 -17.10 -19.31 21.36
CA LYS A 100 -17.95 -18.77 20.29
C LYS A 100 -18.68 -17.53 20.77
N VAL A 101 -18.63 -16.47 19.99
CA VAL A 101 -19.35 -15.21 20.24
C VAL A 101 -20.26 -14.93 19.08
N SER A 102 -21.57 -14.98 19.32
CA SER A 102 -22.59 -14.65 18.31
C SER A 102 -23.07 -13.23 18.52
N VAL A 103 -23.09 -12.42 17.46
CA VAL A 103 -23.58 -11.05 17.47
C VAL A 103 -24.69 -10.90 16.45
N GLU A 104 -25.86 -10.46 16.92
CA GLU A 104 -27.00 -10.10 16.09
C GLU A 104 -27.05 -8.59 15.92
N PHE A 105 -27.01 -8.13 14.66
CA PHE A 105 -26.94 -6.71 14.33
C PHE A 105 -27.65 -6.37 13.03
N SER A 106 -27.98 -5.09 12.84
CA SER A 106 -28.39 -4.52 11.56
C SER A 106 -27.57 -3.29 11.21
N LEU A 107 -27.58 -2.96 9.92
CA LEU A 107 -27.03 -1.73 9.38
C LEU A 107 -28.07 -1.09 8.47
N GLU A 108 -28.56 0.06 8.91
CA GLU A 108 -29.54 0.87 8.20
C GLU A 108 -28.89 2.20 7.82
N ASP A 109 -29.14 2.68 6.60
CA ASP A 109 -28.62 3.96 6.08
C ASP A 109 -27.10 4.17 6.32
N PRO A 110 -26.25 3.29 5.76
CA PRO A 110 -24.80 3.34 6.00
C PRO A 110 -24.19 4.66 5.51
N LYS A 111 -23.33 5.26 6.35
CA LYS A 111 -22.57 6.48 6.01
C LYS A 111 -21.17 6.18 5.47
N GLY A 112 -20.80 4.94 5.37
CA GLY A 112 -19.53 4.42 4.85
C GLY A 112 -19.46 2.90 5.02
N GLY A 113 -18.41 2.26 4.51
CA GLY A 113 -18.23 0.82 4.56
C GLY A 113 -19.10 0.03 3.60
N VAL A 114 -20.32 0.50 3.30
CA VAL A 114 -21.23 -0.05 2.27
C VAL A 114 -21.66 1.10 1.36
N HIS A 115 -21.50 0.91 0.06
CA HIS A 115 -21.80 1.91 -0.95
C HIS A 115 -22.83 1.37 -1.93
N PHE A 116 -23.94 2.07 -2.09
CA PHE A 116 -25.00 1.75 -3.05
C PHE A 116 -24.87 2.67 -4.26
N VAL A 117 -24.81 2.07 -5.44
CA VAL A 117 -24.85 2.78 -6.72
C VAL A 117 -26.19 2.45 -7.38
N VAL A 118 -27.08 3.44 -7.37
CA VAL A 118 -28.43 3.30 -7.90
C VAL A 118 -28.64 4.34 -8.99
N PRO A 119 -28.41 3.99 -10.28
CA PRO A 119 -28.64 4.90 -11.39
C PRO A 119 -30.10 5.40 -11.42
N GLU A 120 -30.28 6.65 -11.80
CA GLU A 120 -31.61 7.22 -11.97
C GLU A 120 -32.38 6.47 -13.07
N GLY A 121 -33.58 5.99 -12.76
CA GLY A 121 -34.46 5.30 -13.69
C GLY A 121 -35.50 6.26 -14.26
N GLY A 122 -35.74 6.21 -15.58
CA GLY A 122 -36.54 7.20 -16.27
C GLY A 122 -37.98 7.34 -15.81
N ASP A 123 -38.73 6.27 -15.61
CA ASP A 123 -40.18 6.29 -15.30
C ASP A 123 -40.56 5.65 -13.97
N GLY A 124 -39.57 5.21 -13.18
CA GLY A 124 -39.82 4.59 -11.86
C GLY A 124 -40.38 3.16 -11.92
N THR A 125 -40.56 2.57 -13.10
CA THR A 125 -41.12 1.22 -13.28
C THR A 125 -40.05 0.15 -13.39
N ALA A 126 -38.81 0.51 -13.78
CA ALA A 126 -37.70 -0.41 -13.95
C ALA A 126 -37.19 -0.97 -12.61
N SER A 127 -36.99 -2.28 -12.55
CA SER A 127 -36.40 -2.97 -11.40
C SER A 127 -34.95 -2.50 -11.13
N LEU A 128 -34.45 -2.75 -9.92
CA LEU A 128 -33.04 -2.43 -9.56
C LEU A 128 -32.06 -3.12 -10.51
N ALA A 129 -32.32 -4.35 -10.93
CA ALA A 129 -31.49 -5.08 -11.86
C ALA A 129 -31.48 -4.45 -13.28
N GLU A 130 -32.66 -4.05 -13.78
CA GLU A 130 -32.77 -3.35 -15.08
C GLU A 130 -32.08 -1.99 -15.06
N ARG A 131 -32.05 -1.32 -13.91
CA ARG A 131 -31.32 -0.07 -13.69
C ARG A 131 -29.83 -0.26 -13.49
N ALA A 132 -29.32 -1.49 -13.51
CA ALA A 132 -27.92 -1.82 -13.20
C ALA A 132 -27.49 -1.36 -11.79
N ALA A 133 -28.43 -1.30 -10.85
CA ALA A 133 -28.13 -0.96 -9.46
C ALA A 133 -27.24 -2.03 -8.83
N HIS A 134 -26.23 -1.58 -8.10
CA HIS A 134 -25.28 -2.47 -7.44
C HIS A 134 -24.76 -1.86 -6.15
N MET A 135 -24.11 -2.68 -5.33
CA MET A 135 -23.46 -2.24 -4.11
C MET A 135 -22.09 -2.89 -3.98
N TYR A 136 -21.21 -2.22 -3.25
CA TYR A 136 -19.91 -2.78 -2.86
C TYR A 136 -19.56 -2.34 -1.44
N THR A 137 -18.74 -3.15 -0.77
CA THR A 137 -18.20 -2.81 0.54
C THR A 137 -16.79 -2.26 0.42
N TYR A 138 -16.41 -1.40 1.38
CA TYR A 138 -15.06 -0.89 1.55
C TYR A 138 -14.60 -1.20 2.98
N GLY A 139 -13.63 -2.11 3.12
CA GLY A 139 -13.14 -2.59 4.42
C GLY A 139 -11.78 -2.04 4.83
N HIS A 140 -11.05 -1.37 3.90
CA HIS A 140 -9.75 -0.81 4.20
C HIS A 140 -9.86 0.45 5.08
N GLU A 141 -8.76 0.89 5.63
CA GLU A 141 -8.65 2.16 6.33
C GLU A 141 -9.58 2.24 7.56
N ASN A 142 -9.62 1.16 8.38
CA ASN A 142 -10.50 1.01 9.53
C ASN A 142 -12.01 1.09 9.18
N CYS A 143 -12.38 0.68 7.98
CA CYS A 143 -13.77 0.69 7.50
C CYS A 143 -14.46 -0.68 7.56
N ALA A 144 -13.78 -1.77 7.91
CA ALA A 144 -14.45 -3.06 8.10
C ALA A 144 -15.48 -3.00 9.23
N ARG A 145 -15.18 -2.28 10.31
CA ARG A 145 -16.08 -2.00 11.44
C ARG A 145 -17.38 -1.26 11.07
N LEU A 146 -17.42 -0.66 9.88
CA LEU A 146 -18.59 0.09 9.42
C LEU A 146 -19.69 -0.81 8.85
N TRP A 147 -19.40 -2.09 8.55
CA TRP A 147 -20.39 -2.96 7.96
C TRP A 147 -20.58 -4.30 8.67
N PHE A 148 -19.63 -4.71 9.52
CA PHE A 148 -19.83 -5.83 10.46
C PHE A 148 -18.92 -5.68 11.69
N PRO A 149 -19.31 -6.21 12.86
CA PRO A 149 -18.47 -6.22 14.04
C PRO A 149 -17.24 -7.12 13.81
N CYS A 150 -16.04 -6.63 14.11
CA CYS A 150 -14.79 -7.39 13.84
C CYS A 150 -13.65 -6.93 14.75
N ILE A 151 -12.50 -7.56 14.63
CA ILE A 151 -11.22 -6.99 15.04
C ILE A 151 -10.65 -6.35 13.77
N ASP A 152 -10.73 -5.00 13.68
CA ASP A 152 -10.47 -4.24 12.46
C ASP A 152 -8.98 -3.91 12.31
N THR A 153 -8.15 -4.94 12.35
CA THR A 153 -6.70 -4.87 12.14
C THR A 153 -6.23 -5.92 11.14
N THR A 154 -5.05 -5.71 10.59
CA THR A 154 -4.43 -6.67 9.68
C THR A 154 -3.61 -7.75 10.39
N SER A 155 -3.39 -7.62 11.71
CA SER A 155 -2.60 -8.54 12.52
C SER A 155 -3.35 -9.80 12.97
N GLU A 156 -4.67 -9.82 12.86
CA GLU A 156 -5.53 -10.91 13.35
C GLU A 156 -6.19 -11.68 12.18
N PRO A 157 -5.42 -12.49 11.44
CA PRO A 157 -5.98 -13.31 10.36
C PRO A 157 -6.80 -14.47 10.91
N CYS A 158 -7.94 -14.77 10.27
CA CYS A 158 -8.76 -15.93 10.55
C CYS A 158 -9.37 -16.52 9.27
N THR A 159 -9.96 -17.70 9.35
CA THR A 159 -10.72 -18.31 8.24
C THR A 159 -12.17 -17.83 8.30
N TRP A 160 -12.85 -17.81 7.14
CA TRP A 160 -14.21 -17.27 7.02
C TRP A 160 -15.14 -18.25 6.33
N LYS A 161 -16.35 -18.37 6.86
CA LYS A 161 -17.52 -18.86 6.16
C LYS A 161 -18.47 -17.69 5.99
N LEU A 162 -18.82 -17.37 4.75
CA LEU A 162 -19.60 -16.19 4.42
C LEU A 162 -20.86 -16.62 3.67
N GLU A 163 -22.01 -16.14 4.11
CA GLU A 163 -23.31 -16.46 3.53
C GLU A 163 -24.04 -15.16 3.21
N PHE A 164 -24.45 -14.99 1.95
CA PHE A 164 -25.12 -13.78 1.48
C PHE A 164 -26.39 -14.13 0.74
N THR A 165 -27.52 -13.74 1.28
CA THR A 165 -28.84 -13.91 0.65
C THR A 165 -29.25 -12.65 -0.07
N VAL A 166 -29.48 -12.74 -1.37
CA VAL A 166 -29.84 -11.62 -2.25
C VAL A 166 -31.06 -11.99 -3.10
N GLU A 167 -31.63 -11.01 -3.78
CA GLU A 167 -32.69 -11.26 -4.77
C GLU A 167 -32.20 -12.16 -5.90
N GLU A 168 -33.10 -12.92 -6.51
CA GLU A 168 -32.77 -13.89 -7.56
C GLU A 168 -32.06 -13.23 -8.76
N SER A 169 -32.45 -12.00 -9.11
CA SER A 169 -31.84 -11.22 -10.20
C SER A 169 -30.41 -10.73 -9.92
N MET A 170 -29.97 -10.75 -8.65
CA MET A 170 -28.68 -10.23 -8.21
C MET A 170 -27.66 -11.33 -8.01
N THR A 171 -26.38 -11.01 -8.23
CA THR A 171 -25.24 -11.89 -7.95
C THR A 171 -24.43 -11.29 -6.81
N ALA A 172 -24.21 -12.07 -5.75
CA ALA A 172 -23.31 -11.70 -4.67
C ALA A 172 -21.92 -12.30 -4.94
N VAL A 173 -20.90 -11.46 -4.97
CA VAL A 173 -19.49 -11.84 -5.17
C VAL A 173 -18.71 -11.47 -3.93
N SER A 174 -17.99 -12.44 -3.34
CA SER A 174 -17.20 -12.21 -2.14
C SER A 174 -15.85 -12.94 -2.20
N CYS A 175 -15.08 -12.80 -1.13
CA CYS A 175 -13.79 -13.44 -0.95
C CYS A 175 -13.92 -14.97 -0.81
N GLY A 176 -12.86 -15.70 -1.17
CA GLY A 176 -12.79 -17.16 -1.06
C GLY A 176 -13.45 -17.91 -2.22
N GLU A 177 -13.57 -19.21 -2.06
CA GLU A 177 -14.22 -20.10 -3.02
C GLU A 177 -15.73 -20.07 -2.84
N LEU A 178 -16.47 -20.02 -3.95
CA LEU A 178 -17.91 -20.24 -3.95
C LEU A 178 -18.16 -21.76 -3.84
N LEU A 179 -18.72 -22.18 -2.72
CA LEU A 179 -19.02 -23.61 -2.48
C LEU A 179 -20.31 -24.03 -3.16
N GLU A 180 -21.36 -23.24 -2.96
CA GLU A 180 -22.69 -23.50 -3.51
C GLU A 180 -23.55 -22.24 -3.56
N THR A 181 -24.61 -22.32 -4.35
CA THR A 181 -25.69 -21.32 -4.39
C THR A 181 -27.01 -22.02 -4.17
N VAL A 182 -27.75 -21.63 -3.12
CA VAL A 182 -29.01 -22.26 -2.72
C VAL A 182 -30.16 -21.28 -2.88
N TYR A 183 -31.20 -21.69 -3.59
CA TYR A 183 -32.41 -20.87 -3.76
C TYR A 183 -33.36 -21.05 -2.56
N THR A 184 -34.01 -19.97 -2.17
CA THR A 184 -35.13 -20.05 -1.21
C THR A 184 -36.31 -20.84 -1.79
N PRO A 185 -37.17 -21.47 -0.94
CA PRO A 185 -38.28 -22.28 -1.45
C PRO A 185 -39.25 -21.52 -2.37
N ASP A 186 -39.36 -20.21 -2.21
CA ASP A 186 -40.17 -19.33 -3.06
C ASP A 186 -39.49 -18.87 -4.34
N MET A 187 -38.25 -19.30 -4.56
CA MET A 187 -37.38 -18.95 -5.71
C MET A 187 -37.14 -17.42 -5.88
N ARG A 188 -37.48 -16.60 -4.88
CA ARG A 188 -37.31 -15.14 -4.97
C ARG A 188 -35.93 -14.66 -4.55
N ARG A 189 -35.23 -15.48 -3.79
CA ARG A 189 -33.91 -15.17 -3.27
C ARG A 189 -32.98 -16.34 -3.47
N LYS A 190 -31.68 -16.06 -3.45
CA LYS A 190 -30.62 -17.08 -3.44
C LYS A 190 -29.53 -16.71 -2.46
N THR A 191 -28.97 -17.70 -1.82
CA THR A 191 -27.88 -17.60 -0.85
C THR A 191 -26.60 -18.13 -1.46
N PHE A 192 -25.57 -17.31 -1.45
CA PHE A 192 -24.23 -17.68 -1.88
C PHE A 192 -23.39 -18.05 -0.67
N HIS A 193 -22.79 -19.24 -0.67
CA HIS A 193 -21.93 -19.74 0.38
C HIS A 193 -20.46 -19.68 -0.06
N TYR A 194 -19.67 -18.84 0.60
CA TYR A 194 -18.24 -18.69 0.34
C TYR A 194 -17.39 -19.23 1.49
N TYR A 195 -16.23 -19.77 1.16
CA TYR A 195 -15.25 -20.21 2.13
C TYR A 195 -13.86 -19.63 1.85
N VAL A 196 -13.30 -18.91 2.83
CA VAL A 196 -11.94 -18.38 2.80
C VAL A 196 -11.07 -19.26 3.66
N ALA A 197 -10.42 -20.24 3.03
CA ALA A 197 -9.56 -21.22 3.70
C ALA A 197 -8.21 -20.63 4.17
N ASN A 198 -7.70 -19.64 3.42
CA ASN A 198 -6.47 -18.97 3.79
C ASN A 198 -6.74 -17.94 4.89
N PRO A 199 -5.95 -17.92 5.97
CA PRO A 199 -6.11 -16.94 7.04
C PRO A 199 -6.08 -15.52 6.48
N THR A 200 -7.14 -14.77 6.73
CA THR A 200 -7.39 -13.44 6.16
C THR A 200 -7.92 -12.52 7.23
N ALA A 201 -7.36 -11.32 7.34
CA ALA A 201 -7.84 -10.31 8.29
C ALA A 201 -9.14 -9.65 7.82
N ALA A 202 -9.95 -9.16 8.76
CA ALA A 202 -11.24 -8.53 8.49
C ALA A 202 -11.21 -7.41 7.43
N PRO A 203 -10.20 -6.50 7.40
CA PRO A 203 -10.12 -5.47 6.35
C PRO A 203 -9.96 -6.01 4.92
N ASN A 204 -9.56 -7.26 4.77
CA ASN A 204 -9.37 -7.92 3.47
C ASN A 204 -10.58 -8.77 3.04
N ILE A 205 -11.73 -8.63 3.71
CA ILE A 205 -13.01 -9.23 3.32
C ILE A 205 -13.89 -8.18 2.66
N ALA A 206 -14.54 -8.55 1.56
CA ALA A 206 -15.46 -7.67 0.85
C ALA A 206 -16.65 -8.43 0.26
N LEU A 207 -17.70 -7.68 -0.01
CA LEU A 207 -18.91 -8.12 -0.70
C LEU A 207 -19.26 -7.13 -1.80
N VAL A 208 -19.60 -7.65 -2.98
CA VAL A 208 -20.14 -6.87 -4.10
C VAL A 208 -21.41 -7.55 -4.58
N VAL A 209 -22.48 -6.81 -4.71
CA VAL A 209 -23.79 -7.35 -5.16
C VAL A 209 -24.32 -6.52 -6.33
N GLY A 210 -24.73 -7.18 -7.39
CA GLY A 210 -25.31 -6.51 -8.56
C GLY A 210 -25.80 -7.50 -9.60
N PRO A 211 -26.45 -7.03 -10.67
CA PRO A 211 -26.90 -7.86 -11.79
C PRO A 211 -25.73 -8.18 -12.74
N PHE A 212 -24.65 -8.73 -12.17
CA PHE A 212 -23.41 -8.94 -12.91
C PHE A 212 -23.49 -10.10 -13.89
N GLN A 213 -22.91 -9.90 -15.05
CA GLN A 213 -22.58 -10.96 -15.98
C GLN A 213 -21.21 -11.55 -15.62
N VAL A 214 -21.14 -12.88 -15.66
CA VAL A 214 -19.94 -13.65 -15.33
C VAL A 214 -19.15 -13.96 -16.61
N TYR A 215 -17.85 -13.71 -16.56
CA TYR A 215 -16.92 -14.07 -17.62
C TYR A 215 -15.73 -14.82 -17.04
N VAL A 216 -15.67 -16.13 -17.29
CA VAL A 216 -14.52 -16.95 -16.92
C VAL A 216 -13.38 -16.68 -17.90
N ASP A 217 -12.17 -16.44 -17.38
CA ASP A 217 -11.00 -16.18 -18.23
C ASP A 217 -10.68 -17.43 -19.07
N PRO A 218 -10.55 -17.30 -20.40
CA PRO A 218 -10.33 -18.45 -21.26
C PRO A 218 -8.94 -19.08 -21.12
N ALA A 219 -7.95 -18.33 -20.63
CA ALA A 219 -6.59 -18.82 -20.40
C ALA A 219 -6.37 -19.36 -18.99
N MET A 220 -7.19 -18.88 -18.01
CA MET A 220 -7.04 -19.19 -16.59
C MET A 220 -8.43 -19.44 -15.98
N HIS A 221 -8.85 -20.70 -15.89
CA HIS A 221 -10.20 -21.04 -15.39
C HIS A 221 -10.44 -20.70 -13.91
N GLU A 222 -9.39 -20.53 -13.13
CA GLU A 222 -9.44 -20.05 -11.75
C GLU A 222 -9.73 -18.55 -11.64
N VAL A 223 -9.66 -17.80 -12.75
CA VAL A 223 -9.93 -16.35 -12.79
C VAL A 223 -11.31 -16.10 -13.36
N THR A 224 -12.11 -15.33 -12.63
CA THR A 224 -13.46 -14.97 -13.04
C THR A 224 -13.66 -13.47 -12.95
N HIS A 225 -14.22 -12.90 -13.99
CA HIS A 225 -14.52 -11.48 -14.10
C HIS A 225 -16.03 -11.24 -14.01
N PHE A 226 -16.41 -10.14 -13.38
CA PHE A 226 -17.80 -9.74 -13.18
C PHE A 226 -17.97 -8.29 -13.61
N CYS A 227 -18.94 -8.01 -14.44
CA CYS A 227 -19.29 -6.65 -14.85
C CYS A 227 -20.78 -6.52 -15.11
N LEU A 228 -21.25 -5.29 -15.21
CA LEU A 228 -22.61 -5.02 -15.69
C LEU A 228 -22.76 -5.51 -17.14
N PRO A 229 -23.95 -6.03 -17.55
CA PRO A 229 -24.12 -6.73 -18.83
C PRO A 229 -23.67 -5.94 -20.06
N HIS A 230 -23.92 -4.64 -20.11
CA HIS A 230 -23.55 -3.77 -21.24
C HIS A 230 -22.04 -3.54 -21.38
N LEU A 231 -21.25 -3.81 -20.32
CA LEU A 231 -19.79 -3.61 -20.31
C LEU A 231 -18.99 -4.86 -20.75
N LEU A 232 -19.65 -5.99 -20.98
CA LEU A 232 -18.95 -7.24 -21.30
C LEU A 232 -18.00 -7.15 -22.50
N PRO A 233 -18.30 -6.46 -23.61
CA PRO A 233 -17.39 -6.35 -24.74
C PRO A 233 -16.08 -5.61 -24.40
N VAL A 234 -16.17 -4.51 -23.64
CA VAL A 234 -14.99 -3.73 -23.21
C VAL A 234 -14.21 -4.46 -22.12
N LEU A 235 -14.89 -5.19 -21.23
CA LEU A 235 -14.25 -6.07 -20.25
C LEU A 235 -13.33 -7.09 -20.93
N LYS A 236 -13.86 -7.86 -21.89
CA LYS A 236 -13.09 -8.88 -22.63
C LYS A 236 -11.85 -8.31 -23.30
N ASN A 237 -11.92 -7.08 -23.80
CA ASN A 237 -10.75 -6.40 -24.37
C ASN A 237 -9.73 -6.03 -23.29
N THR A 238 -10.20 -5.46 -22.17
CA THR A 238 -9.34 -4.94 -21.11
C THR A 238 -8.55 -6.05 -20.41
N VAL A 239 -9.19 -7.19 -20.10
CA VAL A 239 -8.56 -8.28 -19.32
C VAL A 239 -7.79 -9.30 -20.15
N ARG A 240 -7.84 -9.22 -21.48
CA ARG A 240 -7.32 -10.21 -22.43
C ARG A 240 -5.89 -10.70 -22.14
N GLN A 241 -5.03 -9.86 -21.58
CA GLN A 241 -3.61 -10.17 -21.33
C GLN A 241 -3.28 -10.33 -19.84
N LEU A 242 -4.28 -10.58 -19.00
CA LEU A 242 -4.03 -10.74 -17.56
C LEU A 242 -3.15 -11.96 -17.26
N TYR A 243 -3.23 -13.04 -18.04
CA TYR A 243 -2.41 -14.23 -17.88
C TYR A 243 -0.89 -13.94 -17.94
N GLU A 244 -0.46 -12.96 -18.75
CA GLU A 244 0.95 -12.56 -18.86
C GLU A 244 1.47 -11.98 -17.53
N VAL A 245 0.60 -11.32 -16.76
CA VAL A 245 0.93 -10.77 -15.44
C VAL A 245 1.13 -11.89 -14.42
N PHE A 246 0.25 -12.91 -14.45
CA PHE A 246 0.38 -14.09 -13.60
C PHE A 246 1.70 -14.81 -13.85
N GLU A 247 1.97 -15.17 -15.11
CA GLU A 247 3.20 -15.83 -15.53
C GLU A 247 4.45 -15.04 -15.10
N TYR A 248 4.41 -13.73 -15.29
CA TYR A 248 5.52 -12.88 -14.91
C TYR A 248 5.77 -12.86 -13.41
N TYR A 249 4.72 -12.67 -12.58
CA TYR A 249 4.91 -12.63 -11.13
C TYR A 249 5.28 -13.98 -10.54
N GLU A 250 4.70 -15.06 -11.00
CA GLU A 250 5.09 -16.41 -10.59
C GLU A 250 6.56 -16.70 -10.92
N THR A 251 7.02 -16.25 -12.09
CA THR A 251 8.41 -16.41 -12.52
C THR A 251 9.37 -15.59 -11.64
N ILE A 252 9.13 -14.28 -11.46
CA ILE A 252 10.08 -13.42 -10.71
C ILE A 252 10.07 -13.68 -9.21
N LEU A 253 8.93 -14.10 -8.65
CA LEU A 253 8.78 -14.46 -7.24
C LEU A 253 9.14 -15.93 -6.98
N ALA A 254 9.37 -16.72 -8.02
CA ALA A 254 9.63 -18.17 -7.96
C ALA A 254 8.61 -18.91 -7.05
N THR A 255 7.34 -18.55 -7.16
CA THR A 255 6.23 -19.14 -6.39
C THR A 255 4.94 -19.04 -7.18
N GLN A 256 4.07 -20.02 -7.02
CA GLN A 256 2.74 -20.01 -7.64
C GLN A 256 1.82 -19.02 -6.93
N PHE A 257 0.75 -18.62 -7.62
CA PHE A 257 -0.31 -17.81 -7.02
C PHE A 257 -0.86 -18.49 -5.76
N PRO A 258 -0.96 -17.77 -4.62
CA PRO A 258 -1.21 -18.42 -3.33
C PRO A 258 -2.66 -18.85 -3.08
N PHE A 259 -3.58 -18.51 -3.97
CA PHE A 259 -4.99 -18.80 -3.85
C PHE A 259 -5.45 -19.75 -4.96
N THR A 260 -6.58 -20.43 -4.74
CA THR A 260 -7.21 -21.36 -5.67
C THR A 260 -8.15 -20.68 -6.66
N CYS A 261 -8.55 -19.45 -6.37
CA CYS A 261 -9.42 -18.64 -7.23
C CYS A 261 -9.04 -17.16 -7.17
N TYR A 262 -9.37 -16.42 -8.22
CA TYR A 262 -9.26 -14.97 -8.25
C TYR A 262 -10.45 -14.35 -8.97
N LYS A 263 -11.06 -13.35 -8.35
CA LYS A 263 -12.23 -12.65 -8.87
C LYS A 263 -11.92 -11.18 -9.10
N GLN A 264 -12.36 -10.66 -10.24
CA GLN A 264 -12.31 -9.24 -10.57
C GLN A 264 -13.72 -8.74 -10.81
N VAL A 265 -14.16 -7.73 -10.06
CA VAL A 265 -15.48 -7.13 -10.19
C VAL A 265 -15.32 -5.67 -10.58
N PHE A 266 -16.05 -5.25 -11.61
CA PHE A 266 -16.00 -3.89 -12.13
C PHE A 266 -17.29 -3.16 -11.77
N VAL A 267 -17.16 -2.08 -10.99
CA VAL A 267 -18.27 -1.30 -10.43
C VAL A 267 -18.15 0.18 -10.77
N ASP A 268 -19.27 0.86 -10.83
CA ASP A 268 -19.31 2.31 -10.98
C ASP A 268 -19.07 3.01 -9.64
N GLN A 269 -18.60 4.25 -9.70
CA GLN A 269 -18.41 5.14 -8.55
C GLN A 269 -17.55 4.52 -7.43
N LEU A 270 -16.58 3.70 -7.79
CA LEU A 270 -15.64 3.14 -6.82
C LEU A 270 -14.83 4.26 -6.16
N PHE A 271 -14.59 4.15 -4.86
CA PHE A 271 -13.86 5.13 -4.06
C PHE A 271 -12.39 5.34 -4.53
N GLN A 272 -11.78 4.29 -5.06
CA GLN A 272 -10.46 4.30 -5.69
C GLN A 272 -10.53 3.55 -7.03
N GLU A 273 -9.55 3.71 -7.90
CA GLU A 273 -9.51 2.97 -9.18
C GLU A 273 -9.45 1.45 -8.98
N VAL A 274 -8.89 1.00 -7.87
CA VAL A 274 -8.83 -0.42 -7.49
C VAL A 274 -8.77 -0.60 -5.98
N CYS A 275 -9.54 -1.58 -5.47
CA CYS A 275 -9.51 -2.04 -4.08
C CYS A 275 -9.21 -3.54 -4.07
N HIS A 276 -8.27 -3.97 -3.20
CA HIS A 276 -7.79 -5.34 -3.16
C HIS A 276 -8.24 -6.04 -1.88
N TYR A 277 -8.90 -7.18 -2.04
CA TYR A 277 -9.33 -8.07 -0.96
C TYR A 277 -8.85 -9.48 -1.23
N SER A 278 -8.87 -10.36 -0.26
CA SER A 278 -8.40 -11.74 -0.43
C SER A 278 -9.18 -12.45 -1.55
N THR A 279 -8.48 -12.90 -2.59
CA THR A 279 -9.05 -13.52 -3.79
C THR A 279 -9.99 -12.65 -4.63
N LEU A 280 -10.14 -11.38 -4.29
CA LEU A 280 -11.08 -10.46 -4.93
C LEU A 280 -10.42 -9.09 -5.12
N SER A 281 -10.49 -8.56 -6.33
CA SER A 281 -10.19 -7.16 -6.61
C SER A 281 -11.41 -6.47 -7.21
N VAL A 282 -11.75 -5.31 -6.66
CA VAL A 282 -12.84 -4.47 -7.15
C VAL A 282 -12.21 -3.30 -7.91
N TYR A 283 -12.60 -3.13 -9.15
CA TYR A 283 -12.10 -2.12 -10.06
C TYR A 283 -13.19 -1.13 -10.45
N SER A 284 -12.79 0.11 -10.70
CA SER A 284 -13.66 1.09 -11.33
C SER A 284 -13.93 0.71 -12.79
N THR A 285 -15.17 0.90 -13.25
CA THR A 285 -15.52 0.76 -14.68
C THR A 285 -14.76 1.74 -15.57
N ASN A 286 -14.18 2.80 -15.00
CA ASN A 286 -13.35 3.77 -15.73
C ASN A 286 -12.10 3.14 -16.39
N ILE A 287 -11.63 2.00 -15.87
CA ILE A 287 -10.47 1.31 -16.47
C ILE A 287 -10.83 0.44 -17.68
N LEU A 288 -12.12 0.19 -17.91
CA LEU A 288 -12.59 -0.59 -19.05
C LEU A 288 -12.51 0.24 -20.33
N HIS A 289 -11.95 -0.34 -21.37
CA HIS A 289 -11.78 0.36 -22.65
C HIS A 289 -11.97 -0.56 -23.85
N SER A 290 -12.37 0.02 -24.95
CA SER A 290 -12.38 -0.66 -26.25
C SER A 290 -11.00 -0.66 -26.90
N SER A 291 -10.79 -1.49 -27.92
CA SER A 291 -9.53 -1.55 -28.67
C SER A 291 -9.20 -0.26 -29.42
N ALA A 292 -10.16 0.66 -29.58
CA ALA A 292 -9.95 1.95 -30.23
C ALA A 292 -9.23 2.97 -29.32
N VAL A 293 -9.26 2.77 -28.00
CA VAL A 293 -8.64 3.68 -27.01
C VAL A 293 -7.27 3.15 -26.62
N ILE A 294 -6.22 3.61 -27.29
CA ILE A 294 -4.86 3.08 -27.12
C ILE A 294 -4.25 3.53 -25.79
N ASP A 295 -4.38 4.80 -25.43
CA ASP A 295 -3.73 5.38 -24.23
C ASP A 295 -4.24 4.74 -22.94
N GLN A 296 -5.51 4.38 -22.87
CA GLN A 296 -6.12 3.73 -21.72
C GLN A 296 -5.49 2.35 -21.43
N THR A 297 -4.95 1.68 -22.43
CA THR A 297 -4.30 0.37 -22.28
C THR A 297 -3.18 0.40 -21.24
N TYR A 298 -2.38 1.46 -21.23
CA TYR A 298 -1.27 1.59 -20.26
C TYR A 298 -1.78 1.66 -18.82
N GLU A 299 -2.77 2.51 -18.57
CA GLU A 299 -3.34 2.68 -17.23
C GLU A 299 -4.07 1.42 -16.76
N SER A 300 -4.91 0.85 -17.60
CA SER A 300 -5.66 -0.37 -17.25
C SER A 300 -4.74 -1.53 -16.91
N ARG A 301 -3.70 -1.77 -17.72
CA ARG A 301 -2.76 -2.86 -17.47
C ARG A 301 -1.91 -2.64 -16.21
N LYS A 302 -1.51 -1.40 -15.90
CA LYS A 302 -0.84 -1.07 -14.65
C LYS A 302 -1.71 -1.42 -13.45
N LEU A 303 -2.99 -1.04 -13.48
CA LEU A 303 -3.93 -1.30 -12.39
C LEU A 303 -4.27 -2.78 -12.23
N LEU A 304 -4.43 -3.52 -13.33
CA LEU A 304 -4.62 -4.98 -13.29
C LEU A 304 -3.39 -5.69 -12.68
N ALA A 305 -2.18 -5.26 -13.07
CA ALA A 305 -0.94 -5.78 -12.52
C ALA A 305 -0.78 -5.43 -11.03
N LEU A 306 -1.14 -4.21 -10.62
CA LEU A 306 -1.16 -3.80 -9.22
C LEU A 306 -2.11 -4.68 -8.39
N GLY A 307 -3.34 -4.93 -8.92
CA GLY A 307 -4.32 -5.79 -8.26
C GLY A 307 -3.81 -7.18 -8.00
N LEU A 308 -3.14 -7.77 -8.97
CA LEU A 308 -2.54 -9.10 -8.80
C LEU A 308 -1.34 -9.09 -7.84
N ALA A 309 -0.46 -8.09 -7.92
CA ALA A 309 0.67 -7.97 -6.98
C ALA A 309 0.19 -7.83 -5.53
N ALA A 310 -0.91 -7.11 -5.30
CA ALA A 310 -1.52 -6.93 -3.99
C ALA A 310 -2.13 -8.23 -3.43
N GLN A 311 -2.46 -9.21 -4.27
CA GLN A 311 -2.88 -10.54 -3.80
C GLN A 311 -1.73 -11.26 -3.08
N PHE A 312 -0.50 -11.18 -3.59
CA PHE A 312 0.68 -11.75 -2.92
C PHE A 312 1.07 -10.97 -1.66
N PHE A 313 1.16 -9.62 -1.78
CA PHE A 313 1.64 -8.74 -0.72
C PHE A 313 0.58 -7.69 -0.36
N GLY A 314 -0.21 -7.98 0.64
CA GLY A 314 -1.34 -7.17 1.09
C GLY A 314 -2.55 -8.00 1.49
N CYS A 315 -2.87 -9.03 0.69
CA CYS A 315 -3.97 -9.96 0.99
C CYS A 315 -3.47 -11.27 1.58
N TYR A 316 -2.51 -11.94 0.93
CA TYR A 316 -1.95 -13.21 1.40
C TYR A 316 -0.94 -13.00 2.52
N VAL A 317 0.04 -12.13 2.30
CA VAL A 317 0.94 -11.66 3.34
C VAL A 317 0.55 -10.25 3.72
N SER A 318 0.33 -10.00 5.00
CA SER A 318 -0.13 -8.72 5.52
C SER A 318 0.89 -8.09 6.48
N THR A 319 0.53 -7.00 7.13
CA THR A 319 1.39 -6.26 8.05
C THR A 319 0.80 -6.23 9.45
N GLU A 320 1.68 -6.14 10.47
CA GLU A 320 1.29 -6.22 11.87
C GLU A 320 0.54 -4.96 12.32
N LYS A 321 1.10 -3.77 12.04
CA LYS A 321 0.56 -2.51 12.53
C LYS A 321 0.39 -1.49 11.41
N TRP A 322 -0.31 -0.43 11.73
CA TRP A 322 -0.41 0.74 10.87
C TRP A 322 0.95 1.27 10.40
N SER A 323 1.93 1.35 11.29
CA SER A 323 3.29 1.80 10.98
C SER A 323 4.05 0.93 9.97
N ASP A 324 3.62 -0.31 9.76
CA ASP A 324 4.22 -1.24 8.80
C ASP A 324 3.54 -1.19 7.41
N ARG A 325 2.47 -0.39 7.26
CA ARG A 325 1.67 -0.29 6.03
C ARG A 325 2.50 0.02 4.78
N TRP A 326 3.61 0.73 4.93
CA TRP A 326 4.48 1.07 3.82
C TRP A 326 5.00 -0.17 3.06
N ILE A 327 5.24 -1.29 3.76
CA ILE A 327 5.66 -2.57 3.17
C ILE A 327 4.52 -3.11 2.28
N LYS A 328 3.33 -3.22 2.85
CA LYS A 328 2.12 -3.73 2.20
C LYS A 328 1.76 -2.94 0.93
N LYS A 329 2.03 -1.63 0.91
CA LYS A 329 1.70 -0.76 -0.22
C LYS A 329 2.86 -0.57 -1.18
N GLY A 330 4.10 -0.54 -0.68
CA GLY A 330 5.29 -0.31 -1.49
C GLY A 330 5.68 -1.50 -2.36
N ILE A 331 5.59 -2.73 -1.84
CA ILE A 331 5.97 -3.93 -2.60
C ILE A 331 5.06 -4.16 -3.82
N PRO A 332 3.71 -4.12 -3.74
CA PRO A 332 2.87 -4.26 -4.93
C PRO A 332 3.15 -3.20 -6.00
N LEU A 333 3.34 -1.95 -5.62
CA LEU A 333 3.71 -0.88 -6.54
C LEU A 333 5.08 -1.10 -7.19
N TYR A 334 6.03 -1.65 -6.46
CA TYR A 334 7.33 -2.04 -6.99
C TYR A 334 7.22 -3.18 -8.01
N LEU A 335 6.46 -4.23 -7.71
CA LEU A 335 6.21 -5.34 -8.62
C LEU A 335 5.48 -4.88 -9.90
N MET A 336 4.47 -4.02 -9.74
CA MET A 336 3.82 -3.37 -10.88
C MET A 336 4.83 -2.57 -11.72
N GLY A 337 5.74 -1.83 -11.08
CA GLY A 337 6.81 -1.11 -11.79
C GLY A 337 7.72 -2.04 -12.60
N LEU A 338 8.09 -3.22 -12.06
CA LEU A 338 8.85 -4.22 -12.80
C LEU A 338 8.07 -4.76 -14.01
N TRP A 339 6.76 -4.98 -13.86
CA TRP A 339 5.87 -5.36 -14.96
C TRP A 339 5.82 -4.28 -16.04
N VAL A 340 5.65 -3.01 -15.66
CA VAL A 340 5.68 -1.85 -16.58
C VAL A 340 6.98 -1.82 -17.36
N LYS A 341 8.12 -2.00 -16.68
CA LYS A 341 9.44 -2.05 -17.31
C LYS A 341 9.57 -3.18 -18.33
N LYS A 342 9.01 -4.35 -18.02
CA LYS A 342 9.02 -5.54 -18.88
C LYS A 342 8.13 -5.35 -20.11
N THR A 343 6.92 -4.81 -19.93
CA THR A 343 5.87 -4.78 -20.95
C THR A 343 5.93 -3.54 -21.82
N PHE A 344 6.12 -2.36 -21.21
CA PHE A 344 6.09 -1.07 -21.90
C PHE A 344 7.48 -0.45 -22.07
N GLY A 345 8.50 -1.04 -21.49
CA GLY A 345 9.87 -0.60 -21.63
C GLY A 345 10.34 0.39 -20.54
N ASN A 346 11.64 0.70 -20.63
CA ASN A 346 12.32 1.47 -19.59
C ASN A 346 11.86 2.93 -19.52
N ASN A 347 11.40 3.52 -20.62
CA ASN A 347 10.98 4.92 -20.63
C ASN A 347 9.69 5.12 -19.84
N GLU A 348 8.69 4.25 -20.06
CA GLU A 348 7.43 4.27 -19.31
C GLU A 348 7.67 4.02 -17.79
N TYR A 349 8.53 3.07 -17.48
CA TYR A 349 8.93 2.81 -16.09
C TYR A 349 9.60 4.03 -15.44
N ARG A 350 10.49 4.71 -16.17
CA ARG A 350 11.16 5.92 -15.65
C ARG A 350 10.20 7.08 -15.47
N ASP A 351 9.24 7.22 -16.36
CA ASP A 351 8.20 8.24 -16.24
C ASP A 351 7.32 7.98 -15.00
N LEU A 352 6.89 6.74 -14.78
CA LEU A 352 6.17 6.35 -13.56
C LEU A 352 6.95 6.71 -12.29
N VAL A 353 8.23 6.38 -12.23
CA VAL A 353 9.09 6.70 -11.07
C VAL A 353 9.24 8.21 -10.89
N HIS A 354 9.39 8.94 -11.98
CA HIS A 354 9.50 10.41 -11.96
C HIS A 354 8.21 11.07 -11.44
N GLN A 355 7.04 10.60 -11.89
CA GLN A 355 5.74 11.09 -11.44
C GLN A 355 5.56 10.83 -9.93
N HIS A 356 5.89 9.63 -9.44
CA HIS A 356 5.84 9.32 -8.01
C HIS A 356 6.78 10.22 -7.20
N MET A 357 8.00 10.41 -7.67
CA MET A 357 8.97 11.28 -7.01
C MET A 357 8.50 12.73 -6.96
N TYR A 358 7.99 13.25 -8.06
CA TYR A 358 7.45 14.61 -8.13
C TYR A 358 6.29 14.81 -7.14
N THR A 359 5.37 13.85 -7.08
CA THR A 359 4.22 13.87 -6.15
C THR A 359 4.68 13.90 -4.69
N VAL A 360 5.63 13.04 -4.32
CA VAL A 360 6.17 12.97 -2.96
C VAL A 360 6.89 14.26 -2.59
N VAL A 361 7.79 14.74 -3.43
CA VAL A 361 8.57 15.95 -3.15
C VAL A 361 7.65 17.18 -3.01
N LYS A 362 6.70 17.35 -3.91
CA LYS A 362 5.74 18.46 -3.87
C LYS A 362 4.92 18.47 -2.58
N PHE A 363 4.47 17.30 -2.13
CA PHE A 363 3.74 17.15 -0.87
C PHE A 363 4.63 17.50 0.33
N GLU A 364 5.85 16.94 0.38
CA GLU A 364 6.78 17.16 1.49
C GLU A 364 7.24 18.61 1.60
N GLU A 365 7.43 19.32 0.48
CA GLU A 365 7.73 20.75 0.49
C GLU A 365 6.59 21.59 1.08
N LYS A 366 5.34 21.17 0.85
CA LYS A 366 4.16 21.88 1.33
C LYS A 366 3.85 21.60 2.81
N TYR A 367 3.91 20.35 3.22
CA TYR A 367 3.39 19.88 4.51
C TYR A 367 4.45 19.35 5.48
N GLY A 368 5.63 19.00 5.00
CA GLY A 368 6.71 18.36 5.76
C GLY A 368 6.95 16.91 5.36
N GLY A 369 8.06 16.36 5.83
CA GLY A 369 8.52 15.03 5.45
C GLY A 369 7.64 13.90 5.97
N ILE A 370 7.26 12.97 5.10
CA ILE A 370 6.47 11.78 5.46
C ILE A 370 7.36 10.74 6.13
N ILE A 371 7.02 10.32 7.34
CA ILE A 371 7.62 9.20 8.05
C ILE A 371 6.80 7.94 7.73
N LEU A 372 7.45 6.90 7.20
CA LEU A 372 6.78 5.66 6.83
C LEU A 372 6.52 4.76 8.04
N ASP A 373 7.48 4.66 8.97
CA ASP A 373 7.36 3.95 10.23
C ASP A 373 7.60 4.91 11.40
N SER A 374 6.51 5.33 12.04
CA SER A 374 6.52 6.22 13.21
C SER A 374 6.66 5.47 14.55
N SER A 375 6.63 4.14 14.56
CA SER A 375 6.66 3.32 15.79
C SER A 375 7.98 3.37 16.53
N GLN A 376 9.08 3.66 15.84
CA GLN A 376 10.43 3.69 16.39
C GLN A 376 11.15 5.00 16.04
N LYS A 377 11.86 5.56 17.03
CA LYS A 377 12.75 6.69 16.77
C LYS A 377 14.05 6.20 16.13
N PRO A 378 14.66 6.98 15.21
CA PRO A 378 15.93 6.61 14.59
C PRO A 378 17.03 6.36 15.65
N GLN A 379 17.82 5.31 15.48
CA GLN A 379 18.89 4.95 16.44
C GLN A 379 19.98 6.02 16.54
N ALA A 380 20.25 6.74 15.47
CA ALA A 380 21.19 7.87 15.46
C ALA A 380 20.84 8.97 16.47
N GLN A 381 19.55 9.08 16.86
CA GLN A 381 19.09 10.02 17.88
C GLN A 381 19.26 9.47 19.32
N VAL A 382 19.30 8.17 19.48
CA VAL A 382 19.46 7.52 20.79
C VAL A 382 20.90 7.59 21.27
N SER A 383 21.89 7.50 20.36
CA SER A 383 23.31 7.58 20.69
C SER A 383 23.78 9.00 21.07
N MET A 384 23.07 10.05 20.69
CA MET A 384 23.38 11.45 21.03
C MET A 384 22.68 11.93 22.33
N ARG A 385 21.91 11.10 23.01
CA ARG A 385 21.18 11.45 24.25
C ARG A 385 22.02 11.48 25.54
N GLY A 386 23.36 11.51 25.44
CA GLY A 386 24.21 11.86 26.59
C GLY A 386 24.15 13.35 26.95
N GLU A 387 23.73 14.22 26.04
CA GLU A 387 23.49 15.65 26.28
C GLU A 387 22.12 16.03 25.70
N ALA A 388 21.26 16.59 26.53
CA ALA A 388 19.92 17.00 26.18
C ALA A 388 19.93 18.20 25.20
N SER A 389 20.20 17.93 23.94
CA SER A 389 20.02 18.86 22.84
C SER A 389 18.77 18.42 22.07
N ARG A 390 17.64 19.09 22.32
CA ARG A 390 16.53 19.13 21.37
C ARG A 390 17.10 19.71 20.10
N ASN A 391 17.31 18.86 19.08
CA ASN A 391 17.75 19.31 17.78
C ASN A 391 16.52 19.88 17.05
N PRO A 392 16.34 21.22 17.01
CA PRO A 392 15.15 21.85 16.41
C PRO A 392 15.04 21.56 14.91
N GLU A 393 16.13 21.15 14.24
CA GLU A 393 16.15 20.82 12.81
C GLU A 393 15.31 19.59 12.46
N ILE A 394 15.11 18.66 13.41
CA ILE A 394 14.37 17.42 13.16
C ILE A 394 12.87 17.65 13.30
N GLU A 395 12.45 18.53 14.21
CA GLU A 395 11.03 18.87 14.40
C GLU A 395 10.49 19.73 13.24
N HIS A 396 11.31 20.58 12.60
CA HIS A 396 10.88 21.39 11.45
C HIS A 396 10.74 20.63 10.14
N ASN A 397 11.39 19.47 9.99
CA ASN A 397 11.38 18.66 8.76
C ASN A 397 10.38 17.51 8.80
N ALA A 398 9.79 17.21 9.95
CA ALA A 398 8.76 16.19 10.07
C ALA A 398 7.39 16.71 9.59
N PHE A 399 6.50 15.79 9.24
CA PHE A 399 5.11 16.09 8.99
C PHE A 399 4.51 16.77 10.24
N TYR A 400 3.64 17.77 10.03
CA TYR A 400 3.15 18.68 11.09
C TYR A 400 2.44 17.95 12.24
N PHE A 401 1.77 16.83 11.94
CA PHE A 401 1.13 15.99 12.94
C PHE A 401 1.83 14.63 13.02
N PRO A 402 2.08 14.10 14.22
CA PRO A 402 2.51 12.71 14.36
C PRO A 402 1.37 11.81 13.89
N VAL A 403 1.60 11.10 12.78
CA VAL A 403 0.61 10.16 12.25
C VAL A 403 0.81 8.83 12.97
N GLU A 404 0.10 8.66 14.09
CA GLU A 404 0.16 7.46 14.93
C GLU A 404 -0.91 6.44 14.56
N ASN A 405 -2.03 6.91 14.03
CA ASN A 405 -3.10 6.05 13.55
C ASN A 405 -3.76 6.60 12.28
N LEU A 406 -4.48 5.72 11.60
CA LEU A 406 -5.10 6.00 10.33
C LEU A 406 -6.19 7.07 10.37
N GLN A 407 -6.94 7.15 11.47
CA GLN A 407 -8.08 8.06 11.58
C GLN A 407 -7.67 9.54 11.58
N THR A 408 -6.38 9.82 11.80
CA THR A 408 -5.81 11.16 11.74
C THR A 408 -5.23 11.52 10.38
N CYS A 409 -5.30 10.62 9.38
CA CYS A 409 -4.72 10.82 8.06
C CYS A 409 -5.73 11.38 7.06
N SER A 410 -5.28 12.30 6.20
CA SER A 410 -6.05 12.69 5.02
C SER A 410 -5.89 11.67 3.88
N PRO A 411 -6.87 11.54 2.97
CA PRO A 411 -6.72 10.70 1.78
C PRO A 411 -5.51 11.08 0.92
N GLU A 412 -5.19 12.37 0.82
CA GLU A 412 -4.01 12.86 0.09
C GLU A 412 -2.71 12.34 0.73
N TYR A 413 -2.61 12.36 2.08
CA TYR A 413 -1.46 11.80 2.79
C TYR A 413 -1.28 10.32 2.49
N LEU A 414 -2.36 9.53 2.55
CA LEU A 414 -2.32 8.09 2.28
C LEU A 414 -1.83 7.81 0.85
N TYR A 415 -2.36 8.52 -0.12
CA TYR A 415 -1.96 8.41 -1.52
C TYR A 415 -0.46 8.70 -1.72
N VAL A 416 0.05 9.79 -1.13
CA VAL A 416 1.47 10.17 -1.26
C VAL A 416 2.38 9.22 -0.49
N MET A 417 1.95 8.74 0.68
CA MET A 417 2.69 7.74 1.47
C MET A 417 2.91 6.44 0.69
N GLU A 418 1.92 5.97 -0.07
CA GLU A 418 2.06 4.80 -0.93
C GLU A 418 3.10 5.03 -2.04
N LYS A 419 3.14 6.21 -2.66
CA LYS A 419 4.15 6.57 -3.65
C LYS A 419 5.55 6.62 -3.05
N LYS A 420 5.68 7.20 -1.85
CA LYS A 420 6.95 7.21 -1.12
C LYS A 420 7.41 5.80 -0.77
N ALA A 421 6.51 4.93 -0.31
CA ALA A 421 6.80 3.54 -0.02
C ALA A 421 7.34 2.79 -1.26
N HIS A 422 6.72 2.97 -2.43
CA HIS A 422 7.23 2.44 -3.70
C HIS A 422 8.68 2.88 -3.98
N LEU A 423 8.94 4.19 -3.87
CA LEU A 423 10.28 4.73 -4.11
C LEU A 423 11.31 4.18 -3.13
N VAL A 424 10.95 3.98 -1.86
CA VAL A 424 11.85 3.40 -0.85
C VAL A 424 12.16 1.94 -1.15
N ILE A 425 11.18 1.11 -1.53
CA ILE A 425 11.43 -0.28 -1.97
C ILE A 425 12.35 -0.30 -3.20
N ARG A 426 12.14 0.59 -4.17
CA ARG A 426 13.01 0.73 -5.32
C ARG A 426 14.44 1.17 -4.94
N MET A 427 14.57 2.04 -3.96
CA MET A 427 15.89 2.42 -3.43
C MET A 427 16.60 1.24 -2.76
N LEU A 428 15.86 0.36 -2.06
CA LEU A 428 16.38 -0.91 -1.54
C LEU A 428 16.88 -1.80 -2.68
N GLU A 429 16.12 -1.94 -3.77
CA GLU A 429 16.59 -2.67 -4.96
C GLU A 429 17.96 -2.17 -5.43
N HIS A 430 18.13 -0.85 -5.55
CA HIS A 430 19.42 -0.28 -5.98
C HIS A 430 20.58 -0.51 -5.01
N ARG A 431 20.29 -0.73 -3.72
CA ARG A 431 21.30 -1.06 -2.70
C ARG A 431 21.64 -2.54 -2.65
N LEU A 432 20.65 -3.38 -2.82
CA LEU A 432 20.77 -4.83 -2.70
C LEU A 432 21.11 -5.49 -4.04
N GLY A 433 20.48 -5.05 -5.10
CA GLY A 433 20.34 -5.71 -6.38
C GLY A 433 18.95 -6.33 -6.52
N GLN A 434 18.40 -6.33 -7.73
CA GLN A 434 17.04 -6.82 -8.01
C GLN A 434 16.86 -8.28 -7.61
N GLU A 435 17.80 -9.16 -7.98
CA GLU A 435 17.75 -10.58 -7.65
C GLU A 435 17.70 -10.84 -6.15
N GLN A 436 18.56 -10.14 -5.38
CA GLN A 436 18.60 -10.30 -3.94
C GLN A 436 17.30 -9.82 -3.26
N LEU A 437 16.73 -8.71 -3.71
CA LEU A 437 15.44 -8.24 -3.19
C LEU A 437 14.33 -9.23 -3.50
N LEU A 438 14.26 -9.77 -4.72
CA LEU A 438 13.28 -10.79 -5.09
C LEU A 438 13.45 -12.09 -4.27
N GLN A 439 14.70 -12.49 -3.96
CA GLN A 439 14.95 -13.61 -3.05
C GLN A 439 14.44 -13.36 -1.62
N VAL A 440 14.55 -12.12 -1.12
CA VAL A 440 13.94 -11.74 0.17
C VAL A 440 12.42 -11.90 0.11
N LEU A 441 11.77 -11.42 -0.96
CA LEU A 441 10.34 -11.53 -1.14
C LEU A 441 9.89 -13.01 -1.25
N ASN A 442 10.62 -13.82 -2.03
CA ASN A 442 10.37 -15.26 -2.13
C ASN A 442 10.47 -15.96 -0.77
N LYS A 443 11.53 -15.68 0.00
CA LYS A 443 11.69 -16.25 1.35
C LYS A 443 10.49 -15.97 2.24
N LEU A 444 10.01 -14.73 2.20
CA LEU A 444 8.86 -14.33 3.02
C LEU A 444 7.56 -15.01 2.58
N LEU A 445 7.33 -15.17 1.27
CA LEU A 445 6.21 -15.97 0.75
C LEU A 445 6.33 -17.45 1.13
N SER A 446 7.54 -18.01 1.12
CA SER A 446 7.79 -19.39 1.52
C SER A 446 7.48 -19.63 3.00
N LEU A 447 7.81 -18.66 3.89
CA LEU A 447 7.43 -18.72 5.30
C LEU A 447 5.91 -18.70 5.49
N ALA A 448 5.21 -17.85 4.75
CA ALA A 448 3.74 -17.78 4.77
C ALA A 448 3.11 -19.07 4.24
N ASN A 449 3.65 -19.66 3.17
CA ASN A 449 3.19 -20.94 2.62
C ASN A 449 3.34 -22.09 3.63
N ASN A 450 4.45 -22.12 4.36
CA ASN A 450 4.66 -23.11 5.43
C ASN A 450 3.64 -22.92 6.58
N ALA A 451 3.39 -21.66 6.98
CA ALA A 451 2.40 -21.37 8.00
C ALA A 451 0.98 -21.82 7.64
N ARG A 452 0.60 -21.67 6.36
CA ARG A 452 -0.69 -22.11 5.83
C ARG A 452 -0.92 -23.61 5.97
N THR A 453 0.13 -24.42 5.85
CA THR A 453 0.02 -25.89 5.92
C THR A 453 -0.31 -26.38 7.33
N VAL A 454 -0.02 -25.59 8.36
CA VAL A 454 -0.34 -25.90 9.76
C VAL A 454 -1.80 -25.53 10.03
N LYS A 455 -2.70 -26.49 9.84
CA LYS A 455 -4.14 -26.27 10.06
C LYS A 455 -4.44 -26.08 11.55
N GLY A 456 -5.24 -25.04 11.86
CA GLY A 456 -5.83 -24.84 13.18
C GLY A 456 -4.89 -24.27 14.26
N ASP A 457 -3.68 -23.85 13.92
CA ASP A 457 -2.79 -23.15 14.85
C ASP A 457 -2.66 -21.66 14.49
N PRO A 458 -3.41 -20.78 15.18
CA PRO A 458 -3.33 -19.33 14.93
C PRO A 458 -1.93 -18.75 15.18
N LYS A 459 -1.10 -19.39 16.03
CA LYS A 459 0.27 -18.95 16.28
C LYS A 459 1.17 -19.14 15.06
N ALA A 460 0.93 -20.19 14.27
CA ALA A 460 1.66 -20.41 13.02
C ALA A 460 1.38 -19.28 12.00
N TRP A 461 0.15 -18.73 12.00
CA TRP A 461 -0.27 -17.68 11.08
C TRP A 461 0.43 -16.33 11.31
N SER A 462 1.10 -16.14 12.46
CA SER A 462 1.94 -14.96 12.70
C SER A 462 3.06 -14.79 11.64
N SER A 463 3.47 -15.88 10.97
CA SER A 463 4.44 -15.82 9.87
C SER A 463 3.87 -15.22 8.58
N MET A 464 2.56 -15.03 8.49
CA MET A 464 1.89 -14.34 7.38
C MET A 464 1.76 -12.83 7.62
N VAL A 465 2.13 -12.39 8.81
CA VAL A 465 2.02 -10.98 9.23
C VAL A 465 3.42 -10.44 9.49
N TRP A 466 3.77 -9.35 8.83
CA TRP A 466 5.11 -8.78 8.89
C TRP A 466 5.14 -7.41 9.56
N ASN A 467 6.30 -7.08 10.08
CA ASN A 467 6.62 -5.73 10.53
C ASN A 467 7.97 -5.28 9.94
N THR A 468 8.28 -4.00 10.07
CA THR A 468 9.50 -3.39 9.54
C THR A 468 10.76 -4.09 10.04
N ASN A 469 10.77 -4.56 11.29
CA ASN A 469 11.92 -5.26 11.87
C ASN A 469 12.11 -6.66 11.28
N THR A 470 11.04 -7.44 11.11
CA THR A 470 11.10 -8.77 10.48
C THR A 470 11.52 -8.67 9.03
N PHE A 471 11.05 -7.66 8.31
CA PHE A 471 11.47 -7.38 6.93
C PHE A 471 12.97 -7.05 6.87
N THR A 472 13.46 -6.15 7.74
CA THR A 472 14.89 -5.78 7.81
C THR A 472 15.77 -6.97 8.18
N LYS A 473 15.36 -7.80 9.15
CA LYS A 473 16.06 -9.04 9.51
C LYS A 473 16.11 -10.04 8.35
N SER A 474 15.04 -10.14 7.58
CA SER A 474 14.99 -11.02 6.40
C SER A 474 15.94 -10.55 5.31
N ILE A 475 16.06 -9.25 5.09
CA ILE A 475 17.07 -8.66 4.20
C ILE A 475 18.48 -9.07 4.65
N PHE A 476 18.79 -8.86 5.93
CA PHE A 476 20.10 -9.24 6.46
C PHE A 476 20.39 -10.74 6.32
N THR A 477 19.40 -11.58 6.62
CA THR A 477 19.56 -13.04 6.56
C THR A 477 19.83 -13.53 5.13
N VAL A 478 19.18 -12.93 4.12
CA VAL A 478 19.34 -13.35 2.71
C VAL A 478 20.57 -12.75 2.08
N THR A 479 20.88 -11.47 2.37
CA THR A 479 21.88 -10.70 1.63
C THR A 479 23.18 -10.48 2.39
N GLY A 480 23.21 -10.70 3.70
CA GLY A 480 24.33 -10.36 4.60
C GLY A 480 24.54 -8.84 4.78
N LYS A 481 23.69 -7.99 4.19
CA LYS A 481 23.84 -6.53 4.24
C LYS A 481 22.99 -5.92 5.35
N ASP A 482 23.61 -5.12 6.20
CA ASP A 482 22.91 -4.32 7.20
C ASP A 482 22.26 -3.08 6.55
N MET A 483 20.96 -2.95 6.72
CA MET A 483 20.16 -1.84 6.19
C MET A 483 19.66 -0.87 7.28
N MET A 484 20.16 -0.95 8.52
CA MET A 484 19.68 -0.11 9.63
C MET A 484 19.80 1.38 9.33
N VAL A 485 20.96 1.84 8.85
CA VAL A 485 21.18 3.25 8.47
C VAL A 485 20.24 3.70 7.36
N PHE A 486 19.96 2.82 6.40
CA PHE A 486 19.01 3.09 5.33
C PHE A 486 17.58 3.20 5.88
N MET A 487 17.16 2.27 6.76
CA MET A 487 15.83 2.29 7.38
C MET A 487 15.62 3.53 8.24
N ASP A 488 16.62 3.90 9.04
CA ASP A 488 16.58 5.14 9.81
C ASP A 488 16.41 6.36 8.94
N GLN A 489 17.16 6.41 7.83
CA GLN A 489 17.14 7.57 6.94
C GLN A 489 15.87 7.67 6.08
N TRP A 490 15.29 6.57 5.59
CA TRP A 490 14.22 6.61 4.59
C TRP A 490 12.86 6.12 5.07
N VAL A 491 12.83 5.36 6.16
CA VAL A 491 11.60 4.78 6.71
C VAL A 491 11.19 5.48 8.00
N ARG A 492 12.15 5.69 8.93
CA ARG A 492 11.89 6.29 10.25
C ARG A 492 12.06 7.81 10.31
N MET A 493 12.64 8.40 9.26
CA MET A 493 12.74 9.86 9.10
C MET A 493 12.02 10.27 7.83
N GLY A 494 11.38 11.44 7.88
CA GLY A 494 10.74 12.06 6.74
C GLY A 494 11.69 12.91 5.90
N GLY A 495 11.21 13.35 4.74
CA GLY A 495 11.88 14.32 3.89
C GLY A 495 12.65 13.74 2.72
N HIS A 496 13.11 14.63 1.86
CA HIS A 496 13.82 14.35 0.62
C HIS A 496 15.14 15.13 0.54
N ALA A 497 16.02 14.73 -0.36
CA ALA A 497 17.29 15.42 -0.61
C ALA A 497 17.11 16.55 -1.63
N LYS A 498 17.86 17.64 -1.44
CA LYS A 498 17.97 18.71 -2.42
C LYS A 498 19.43 19.04 -2.66
N PHE A 499 19.84 18.89 -3.90
CA PHE A 499 21.23 19.08 -4.31
C PHE A 499 21.38 20.24 -5.28
N HIS A 500 22.43 21.02 -5.07
CA HIS A 500 22.95 21.98 -6.03
C HIS A 500 24.31 21.49 -6.52
N MET A 501 24.43 21.31 -7.82
CA MET A 501 25.63 20.79 -8.44
C MET A 501 26.26 21.88 -9.32
N THR A 502 27.55 22.10 -9.12
CA THR A 502 28.37 22.96 -10.00
C THR A 502 29.62 22.21 -10.41
N PHE A 503 30.18 22.51 -11.56
CA PHE A 503 31.41 21.89 -12.02
C PHE A 503 32.28 22.88 -12.74
N VAL A 504 33.62 22.61 -12.69
CA VAL A 504 34.64 23.32 -13.45
C VAL A 504 35.52 22.29 -14.13
N PHE A 505 35.82 22.50 -15.41
CA PHE A 505 36.75 21.65 -16.13
C PHE A 505 38.19 22.16 -15.96
N ASN A 506 39.06 21.32 -15.39
CA ASN A 506 40.47 21.59 -15.24
C ASN A 506 41.24 21.02 -16.43
N ARG A 507 41.55 21.89 -17.40
CA ARG A 507 42.22 21.52 -18.63
C ARG A 507 43.62 20.88 -18.40
N LYS A 508 44.37 21.34 -17.40
CA LYS A 508 45.73 20.85 -17.13
C LYS A 508 45.75 19.40 -16.67
N ARG A 509 44.73 19.02 -15.86
CA ARG A 509 44.57 17.66 -15.32
C ARG A 509 43.66 16.78 -16.15
N ASN A 510 42.95 17.33 -17.13
CA ASN A 510 41.86 16.68 -17.86
C ASN A 510 40.79 16.11 -16.90
N THR A 511 40.43 16.89 -15.88
CA THR A 511 39.48 16.50 -14.83
C THR A 511 38.32 17.48 -14.72
N VAL A 512 37.16 16.96 -14.37
CA VAL A 512 36.00 17.74 -13.91
C VAL A 512 36.07 17.84 -12.40
N GLU A 513 36.18 19.04 -11.87
CA GLU A 513 36.05 19.35 -10.45
C GLU A 513 34.58 19.56 -10.16
N LEU A 514 33.91 18.53 -9.63
CA LEU A 514 32.49 18.52 -9.33
C LEU A 514 32.26 18.92 -7.87
N VAL A 515 31.40 19.90 -7.65
CA VAL A 515 30.96 20.33 -6.31
C VAL A 515 29.50 20.00 -6.14
N ILE A 516 29.17 19.23 -5.12
CA ILE A 516 27.80 18.88 -4.73
C ILE A 516 27.51 19.54 -3.39
N ASN A 517 26.57 20.46 -3.38
CA ASN A 517 26.04 21.11 -2.19
C ASN A 517 24.65 20.58 -1.88
N GLN A 518 24.38 20.37 -0.59
CA GLN A 518 23.04 20.00 -0.11
C GLN A 518 22.38 21.21 0.52
N ASP A 519 21.12 21.42 0.23
CA ASP A 519 20.33 22.55 0.78
C ASP A 519 19.73 22.21 2.16
N ALA A 520 20.46 21.46 2.98
CA ALA A 520 20.00 20.96 4.28
C ALA A 520 19.91 22.06 5.36
N ALA A 521 20.47 23.23 5.13
CA ALA A 521 20.58 24.31 6.13
C ALA A 521 19.54 25.43 5.97
N ASN A 522 18.69 25.38 4.94
CA ASN A 522 17.67 26.40 4.73
C ASN A 522 16.48 26.20 5.68
N GLN A 523 16.49 26.93 6.78
CA GLN A 523 15.47 26.94 7.85
C GLN A 523 14.04 27.35 7.42
N GLY A 524 13.73 27.38 6.14
CA GLY A 524 12.42 27.79 5.63
C GLY A 524 11.75 26.80 4.69
N VAL A 525 12.44 25.76 4.22
CA VAL A 525 11.89 24.79 3.27
C VAL A 525 11.57 23.50 3.99
N ARG A 526 10.27 23.22 4.14
CA ARG A 526 9.79 21.99 4.75
C ARG A 526 10.20 20.76 3.92
N GLY A 527 10.40 19.64 4.58
CA GLY A 527 10.66 18.35 3.93
C GLY A 527 12.07 18.18 3.38
N VAL A 528 12.92 19.20 3.29
CA VAL A 528 14.30 19.07 2.84
C VAL A 528 15.21 18.61 3.98
N ARG A 529 16.04 17.63 3.73
CA ARG A 529 16.96 17.08 4.74
C ARG A 529 18.34 16.77 4.19
N LYS A 530 19.31 16.66 5.08
CA LYS A 530 20.65 16.18 4.76
C LYS A 530 20.58 14.70 4.35
N TYR A 531 21.21 14.37 3.23
CA TYR A 531 21.42 13.01 2.75
C TYR A 531 22.82 12.53 3.06
N VAL A 532 22.94 11.29 3.47
CA VAL A 532 24.22 10.57 3.64
C VAL A 532 24.15 9.27 2.85
N GLY A 533 25.09 9.09 1.93
CA GLY A 533 25.16 7.87 1.14
C GLY A 533 25.68 8.07 -0.29
N PRO A 534 25.62 7.03 -1.14
CA PRO A 534 26.09 7.08 -2.50
C PRO A 534 25.14 7.88 -3.41
N VAL A 535 25.73 8.70 -4.26
CA VAL A 535 25.04 9.44 -5.33
C VAL A 535 25.67 9.06 -6.67
N LYS A 536 24.84 8.67 -7.62
CA LYS A 536 25.26 8.38 -9.00
C LYS A 536 25.30 9.66 -9.81
N VAL A 537 26.36 9.82 -10.59
CA VAL A 537 26.52 10.94 -11.54
C VAL A 537 26.88 10.37 -12.91
N ALA A 538 26.16 10.76 -13.92
CA ALA A 538 26.49 10.44 -15.31
C ALA A 538 27.18 11.62 -15.96
N LEU A 539 28.36 11.38 -16.48
CA LEU A 539 29.17 12.33 -17.24
C LEU A 539 29.08 11.97 -18.72
N GLN A 540 28.52 12.82 -19.54
CA GLN A 540 28.57 12.64 -20.99
C GLN A 540 29.75 13.38 -21.57
N GLU A 541 30.66 12.63 -22.12
CA GLU A 541 31.80 13.13 -22.87
C GLU A 541 31.59 12.95 -24.37
N LEU A 542 32.53 13.48 -25.16
CA LEU A 542 32.51 13.34 -26.61
C LEU A 542 32.55 11.88 -27.07
N ASP A 543 33.20 11.01 -26.32
CA ASP A 543 33.41 9.61 -26.68
C ASP A 543 32.40 8.64 -26.03
N GLY A 544 31.49 9.14 -25.20
CA GLY A 544 30.46 8.31 -24.55
C GLY A 544 30.01 8.83 -23.21
N GLN A 545 29.13 8.07 -22.59
CA GLN A 545 28.61 8.33 -21.23
C GLN A 545 29.33 7.46 -20.21
N PHE A 546 29.80 8.10 -19.14
CA PHE A 546 30.57 7.44 -18.07
C PHE A 546 29.87 7.63 -16.73
N PRO A 547 29.40 6.53 -16.08
CA PRO A 547 28.77 6.60 -14.77
C PRO A 547 29.82 6.65 -13.66
N HIS A 548 29.57 7.49 -12.66
CA HIS A 548 30.39 7.61 -11.44
C HIS A 548 29.48 7.49 -10.22
N THR A 549 30.04 7.01 -9.09
CA THR A 549 29.31 6.94 -7.81
C THR A 549 30.18 7.57 -6.73
N PHE A 550 29.63 8.55 -6.03
CA PHE A 550 30.31 9.26 -4.96
C PHE A 550 29.61 9.05 -3.65
N GLN A 551 30.37 8.95 -2.56
CA GLN A 551 29.83 9.01 -1.20
C GLN A 551 29.68 10.48 -0.80
N VAL A 552 28.46 10.85 -0.44
CA VAL A 552 28.13 12.19 0.07
C VAL A 552 27.85 12.07 1.55
N GLU A 553 28.71 12.67 2.39
CA GLU A 553 28.62 12.61 3.86
C GLU A 553 28.37 13.98 4.47
N HIS A 554 28.80 15.04 3.76
CA HIS A 554 28.75 16.41 4.23
C HIS A 554 27.82 17.28 3.37
N VAL A 555 27.42 18.43 3.91
CA VAL A 555 26.62 19.43 3.19
C VAL A 555 27.34 19.93 1.94
N HIS A 556 28.65 19.99 2.00
CA HIS A 556 29.51 20.39 0.89
C HIS A 556 30.53 19.27 0.59
N SER A 557 30.54 18.78 -0.65
CA SER A 557 31.47 17.75 -1.09
C SER A 557 32.05 18.09 -2.45
N LYS A 558 33.35 17.82 -2.61
CA LYS A 558 34.10 18.02 -3.86
C LYS A 558 34.60 16.68 -4.37
N HIS A 559 34.49 16.47 -5.67
CA HIS A 559 34.88 15.24 -6.33
C HIS A 559 35.61 15.57 -7.64
N ASP A 560 36.78 14.98 -7.85
CA ASP A 560 37.57 15.12 -9.09
C ASP A 560 37.26 13.91 -9.97
N ILE A 561 36.74 14.15 -11.18
CA ILE A 561 36.43 13.12 -12.17
C ILE A 561 37.43 13.25 -13.31
N THR A 562 38.25 12.23 -13.54
CA THR A 562 39.13 12.19 -14.70
C THR A 562 38.29 11.91 -15.96
N CYS A 563 38.41 12.79 -16.97
CA CYS A 563 37.76 12.58 -18.25
C CYS A 563 38.47 11.52 -19.07
N HIS A 564 37.70 10.66 -19.72
CA HIS A 564 38.19 9.65 -20.65
C HIS A 564 38.55 10.29 -22.01
N SER A 565 37.73 11.24 -22.46
CA SER A 565 38.01 12.00 -23.66
C SER A 565 39.02 13.08 -23.41
N LYS A 566 39.94 13.27 -24.36
CA LYS A 566 40.93 14.37 -24.30
C LYS A 566 40.28 15.66 -24.81
N SER A 567 40.61 16.78 -24.16
CA SER A 567 40.31 18.13 -24.67
C SER A 567 40.81 18.25 -26.11
N ARG A 568 39.94 18.51 -27.09
CA ARG A 568 40.27 18.45 -28.52
C ARG A 568 40.38 19.85 -29.12
N ARG A 569 41.35 19.96 -30.02
CA ARG A 569 41.51 21.10 -30.92
C ARG A 569 40.64 21.00 -32.18
N ASN A 570 40.04 19.83 -32.49
CA ASN A 570 39.24 19.61 -33.69
C ASN A 570 37.76 19.94 -33.42
N LYS A 571 37.27 20.90 -34.18
CA LYS A 571 35.96 21.56 -33.97
C LYS A 571 34.76 20.85 -34.64
N LYS A 572 34.93 19.69 -35.25
CA LYS A 572 33.83 18.93 -35.88
C LYS A 572 33.91 17.47 -35.49
N LYS A 573 32.83 16.91 -35.01
CA LYS A 573 32.67 15.47 -34.71
C LYS A 573 31.28 14.99 -35.12
N LYS A 574 31.23 13.79 -35.66
CA LYS A 574 29.99 13.07 -35.89
C LYS A 574 29.56 12.38 -34.60
N ILE A 575 28.33 12.64 -34.17
CA ILE A 575 27.74 12.03 -32.99
C ILE A 575 26.58 11.13 -33.45
N PRO A 576 26.57 9.84 -33.08
CA PRO A 576 25.45 8.96 -33.37
C PRO A 576 24.23 9.36 -32.55
N LEU A 577 23.10 9.55 -33.22
CA LEU A 577 21.81 9.67 -32.57
C LEU A 577 21.27 8.31 -32.15
N VAL A 578 20.24 8.30 -31.30
CA VAL A 578 19.52 7.08 -30.89
C VAL A 578 18.93 6.34 -32.08
N THR A 579 18.73 7.03 -33.23
CA THR A 579 18.27 6.49 -34.50
C THR A 579 19.36 5.85 -35.38
N ASN A 580 20.60 5.73 -34.87
CA ASN A 580 21.81 5.33 -35.65
C ASN A 580 22.20 6.28 -36.78
N GLU A 581 21.62 7.45 -36.88
CA GLU A 581 22.03 8.50 -37.81
C GLU A 581 23.20 9.29 -37.16
N GLU A 582 24.20 9.62 -37.99
CA GLU A 582 25.32 10.46 -37.55
C GLU A 582 25.04 11.92 -37.89
N VAL A 583 25.07 12.80 -36.88
CA VAL A 583 24.93 14.25 -37.09
C VAL A 583 26.27 14.94 -36.88
N ASP A 584 26.64 15.79 -37.82
CA ASP A 584 27.82 16.65 -37.68
C ASP A 584 27.55 17.76 -36.65
N MET A 585 28.23 17.72 -35.53
CA MET A 585 28.16 18.75 -34.49
C MET A 585 29.31 19.73 -34.64
N ASP A 586 28.99 21.01 -34.82
CA ASP A 586 30.01 22.08 -34.82
C ASP A 586 30.28 22.49 -33.36
N LEU A 587 31.46 22.10 -32.90
CA LEU A 587 31.94 22.36 -31.52
C LEU A 587 32.68 23.69 -31.39
N SER A 588 32.70 24.53 -32.44
CA SER A 588 33.50 25.76 -32.44
C SER A 588 33.00 26.82 -31.43
N ALA A 589 31.78 26.73 -30.97
CA ALA A 589 31.19 27.59 -29.96
C ALA A 589 31.27 27.03 -28.52
N MET A 590 31.76 25.80 -28.35
CA MET A 590 31.90 25.18 -27.04
C MET A 590 33.29 25.44 -26.44
N ASP A 591 33.35 25.59 -25.12
CA ASP A 591 34.57 25.65 -24.36
C ASP A 591 35.47 24.41 -24.66
N ASP A 592 36.77 24.51 -24.43
CA ASP A 592 37.74 23.42 -24.61
C ASP A 592 37.44 22.13 -23.80
N SER A 593 36.32 22.06 -23.12
CA SER A 593 35.89 20.92 -22.29
C SER A 593 35.42 19.75 -23.17
N PRO A 594 35.84 18.52 -22.89
CA PRO A 594 35.29 17.32 -23.52
C PRO A 594 33.91 16.95 -23.03
N VAL A 595 33.40 17.63 -21.99
CA VAL A 595 32.13 17.33 -21.31
C VAL A 595 30.97 18.05 -22.01
N LEU A 596 29.97 17.29 -22.38
CA LEU A 596 28.75 17.81 -22.99
C LEU A 596 27.67 18.13 -21.95
N TRP A 597 27.49 17.25 -20.98
CA TRP A 597 26.57 17.45 -19.86
C TRP A 597 26.92 16.54 -18.68
N ILE A 598 26.47 16.93 -17.49
CA ILE A 598 26.55 16.16 -16.25
C ILE A 598 25.15 16.01 -15.69
N ARG A 599 24.78 14.80 -15.31
CA ARG A 599 23.48 14.50 -14.72
C ARG A 599 23.64 13.82 -13.36
N LEU A 600 23.09 14.44 -12.34
CA LEU A 600 22.99 13.87 -10.99
C LEU A 600 21.83 12.87 -10.95
N ASP A 601 22.09 11.68 -10.42
CA ASP A 601 21.11 10.62 -10.23
C ASP A 601 20.24 10.38 -11.49
N PRO A 602 20.85 9.94 -12.61
CA PRO A 602 20.17 9.83 -13.90
C PRO A 602 19.02 8.81 -13.88
N ASP A 603 19.07 7.83 -12.98
CA ASP A 603 18.09 6.74 -12.88
C ASP A 603 17.02 6.96 -11.80
N PHE A 604 16.96 8.16 -11.22
CA PHE A 604 16.03 8.48 -10.14
C PHE A 604 16.13 7.48 -8.96
N THR A 605 17.36 7.19 -8.52
CA THR A 605 17.63 6.23 -7.45
C THR A 605 17.46 6.81 -6.04
N LEU A 606 17.18 8.12 -5.92
CA LEU A 606 16.96 8.84 -4.67
C LEU A 606 15.69 9.66 -4.71
N ILE A 607 15.00 9.78 -3.58
CA ILE A 607 13.92 10.75 -3.42
C ILE A 607 14.56 12.13 -3.25
N ARG A 608 14.47 12.94 -4.27
CA ARG A 608 15.13 14.25 -4.31
C ARG A 608 14.34 15.28 -5.09
N TYR A 609 14.53 16.54 -4.74
CA TYR A 609 14.05 17.66 -5.55
C TYR A 609 14.70 17.62 -6.94
N ASN A 610 13.87 17.71 -7.96
CA ASN A 610 14.33 17.72 -9.36
C ASN A 610 14.26 19.14 -9.91
N GLN A 611 15.35 19.89 -9.79
CA GLN A 611 15.44 21.21 -10.41
C GLN A 611 15.80 21.00 -11.89
N ARG A 612 14.93 21.45 -12.81
CA ARG A 612 15.33 21.66 -14.20
C ARG A 612 16.35 22.80 -14.18
N LEU A 613 17.62 22.48 -14.40
CA LEU A 613 18.56 23.49 -14.87
C LEU A 613 18.13 23.83 -16.30
N LEU A 614 17.61 25.04 -16.48
CA LEU A 614 17.36 25.64 -17.78
C LEU A 614 18.68 25.89 -18.51
#